data_a7b79d5903d5c1995afe33aae2d121d4
#
_entry.id   a7b79d5903d5c1995afe33aae2d121d4
#
_cell.length_a   1.000
_cell.length_b   1.000
_cell.length_c   1.000
_cell.angle_alpha   90.00
_cell.angle_beta   90.00
_cell.angle_gamma   90.00
#
_symmetry.space_group_name_H-M   'P 1'
#
loop_
_entity.id
_entity.type
_entity.pdbx_description
1 polymer ?
#
loop_
_entity_poly.entity_id
_entity_poly.type
_entity_poly.pdbx_seq_one_letter_code
_entity_poly.pdbx_strand_id
1 'polypeptide(L)'
;MKLFILKGFLLLPLILFSQIEKQVLFIGNSYTYMNGLPELINQIAISKGNSLIYESHTPGGSTLMQHASNSNVQNLLNATEWDYVILQEQSQNPSFPPSQVASQVYPYAESLCEDIREANPCTEPIFFMTWGRENGDSQNCASYPPICTYEGMQDRLTESYTEMAQNNESLLAPIGIAWKDIREQHPEINLYSSDGSHPSIQGSYLAACIFYAVLFDDSATNNYTPTNLNINEAQLIQTFANNAVNDNETDYNRYPEAHADYEIIGENLHLFNQSIHHDTIHWVGVSQNITSSEDSLIINLNEFTESYEITLIAANQCFESELLIQINDLKLLTPNNTSIIYPNPSSGILKTNLISIDAKTISVYNNIGLLILQDDFKPSMEWDLSHLSNGIYTILLTQKNGQQKSISYIKKN
;
A
#
# COMPACT_ATOMS: atom_id res chain seq x y z
N MET A 1 -35.42 -39.85 -37.49
CA MET A 1 -34.53 -39.69 -36.31
C MET A 1 -33.78 -38.36 -36.51
N LYS A 2 -34.29 -37.27 -35.95
CA LYS A 2 -33.67 -35.91 -36.07
C LYS A 2 -32.78 -35.69 -34.87
N LEU A 3 -31.48 -35.52 -35.17
CA LEU A 3 -30.44 -35.24 -34.17
C LEU A 3 -30.49 -33.74 -33.83
N PHE A 4 -30.88 -33.38 -32.59
CA PHE A 4 -30.79 -32.02 -32.07
C PHE A 4 -29.39 -31.82 -31.49
N ILE A 5 -28.57 -30.97 -32.14
CA ILE A 5 -27.31 -30.52 -31.62
C ILE A 5 -27.58 -29.32 -30.69
N LEU A 6 -27.49 -29.54 -29.39
CA LEU A 6 -27.54 -28.49 -28.37
C LEU A 6 -26.21 -27.77 -28.36
N LYS A 7 -26.14 -26.57 -28.94
CA LYS A 7 -24.97 -25.67 -28.79
C LYS A 7 -24.99 -25.05 -27.37
N GLY A 8 -24.21 -25.62 -26.49
CA GLY A 8 -23.95 -25.00 -25.20
C GLY A 8 -23.16 -23.69 -25.38
N PHE A 9 -23.77 -22.55 -25.06
CA PHE A 9 -23.08 -21.27 -24.94
C PHE A 9 -22.33 -21.28 -23.59
N LEU A 10 -21.01 -21.34 -23.66
CA LEU A 10 -20.16 -21.16 -22.50
C LEU A 10 -20.12 -19.64 -22.19
N LEU A 11 -20.91 -19.19 -21.22
CA LEU A 11 -20.79 -17.85 -20.65
C LEU A 11 -19.53 -17.84 -19.77
N LEU A 12 -18.43 -17.37 -20.32
CA LEU A 12 -17.26 -16.97 -19.52
C LEU A 12 -17.67 -15.71 -18.74
N PRO A 13 -17.47 -15.67 -17.41
CA PRO A 13 -17.65 -14.43 -16.67
C PRO A 13 -16.63 -13.42 -17.21
N LEU A 14 -17.12 -12.31 -17.76
CA LEU A 14 -16.32 -11.12 -18.00
C LEU A 14 -15.97 -10.55 -16.60
N ILE A 15 -14.76 -10.78 -16.14
CA ILE A 15 -14.19 -10.04 -15.03
C ILE A 15 -13.93 -8.62 -15.58
N LEU A 16 -14.84 -7.70 -15.30
CA LEU A 16 -14.63 -6.28 -15.52
C LEU A 16 -13.64 -5.83 -14.47
N PHE A 17 -12.37 -5.71 -14.85
CA PHE A 17 -11.43 -4.90 -14.05
C PHE A 17 -11.93 -3.46 -14.11
N SER A 18 -12.33 -2.91 -12.97
CA SER A 18 -12.64 -1.49 -12.87
C SER A 18 -11.36 -0.72 -13.14
N GLN A 19 -11.38 0.19 -14.10
CA GLN A 19 -10.30 1.13 -14.33
C GLN A 19 -10.25 2.08 -13.12
N ILE A 20 -9.09 2.21 -12.50
CA ILE A 20 -8.84 3.17 -11.43
C ILE A 20 -8.38 4.48 -12.08
N GLU A 21 -9.05 5.57 -11.74
CA GLU A 21 -8.65 6.93 -12.12
C GLU A 21 -8.24 7.71 -10.88
N LYS A 22 -7.11 8.40 -10.94
CA LYS A 22 -6.62 9.26 -9.86
C LYS A 22 -6.48 10.69 -10.32
N GLN A 23 -6.92 11.64 -9.49
CA GLN A 23 -6.76 13.07 -9.69
C GLN A 23 -5.61 13.59 -8.84
N VAL A 24 -4.57 14.13 -9.46
CA VAL A 24 -3.31 14.50 -8.77
C VAL A 24 -2.87 15.91 -9.14
N LEU A 25 -2.61 16.71 -8.11
CA LEU A 25 -2.00 18.03 -8.26
C LEU A 25 -0.50 17.96 -7.93
N PHE A 26 0.35 18.44 -8.84
CA PHE A 26 1.79 18.53 -8.64
C PHE A 26 2.20 19.96 -8.27
N ILE A 27 2.77 20.16 -7.11
CA ILE A 27 3.33 21.42 -6.61
C ILE A 27 4.84 21.21 -6.40
N GLY A 28 5.63 21.90 -7.21
CA GLY A 28 7.09 21.70 -7.18
C GLY A 28 7.83 22.64 -8.12
N ASN A 29 8.88 22.15 -8.76
CA ASN A 29 9.69 22.93 -9.66
C ASN A 29 10.21 22.11 -10.85
N SER A 30 11.43 22.39 -11.37
CA SER A 30 11.99 21.69 -12.52
C SER A 30 12.18 20.19 -12.30
N TYR A 31 12.40 19.73 -11.09
CA TYR A 31 12.51 18.29 -10.80
C TYR A 31 11.20 17.54 -11.06
N THR A 32 10.07 18.24 -10.93
CA THR A 32 8.73 17.71 -11.23
C THR A 32 8.36 17.81 -12.71
N TYR A 33 8.72 18.90 -13.43
CA TYR A 33 8.31 19.01 -14.84
C TYR A 33 9.28 18.41 -15.85
N MET A 34 10.56 18.18 -15.46
CA MET A 34 11.57 17.64 -16.40
C MET A 34 11.12 16.29 -16.97
N ASN A 35 11.43 16.10 -18.26
CA ASN A 35 11.06 14.91 -19.05
C ASN A 35 9.55 14.58 -19.03
N GLY A 36 8.67 15.52 -18.58
CA GLY A 36 7.24 15.30 -18.49
C GLY A 36 6.87 14.27 -17.46
N LEU A 37 7.41 14.34 -16.23
CA LEU A 37 7.19 13.37 -15.18
C LEU A 37 5.71 13.01 -14.95
N PRO A 38 4.75 13.98 -14.84
CA PRO A 38 3.33 13.63 -14.68
C PRO A 38 2.78 12.78 -15.84
N GLU A 39 3.21 13.08 -17.07
CA GLU A 39 2.81 12.28 -18.24
C GLU A 39 3.47 10.90 -18.25
N LEU A 40 4.72 10.75 -17.79
CA LEU A 40 5.33 9.42 -17.64
C LEU A 40 4.54 8.55 -16.66
N ILE A 41 4.06 9.12 -15.54
CA ILE A 41 3.20 8.42 -14.58
C ILE A 41 1.91 7.97 -15.25
N ASN A 42 1.27 8.86 -16.01
CA ASN A 42 0.04 8.56 -16.75
C ASN A 42 0.25 7.44 -17.78
N GLN A 43 1.36 7.43 -18.51
CA GLN A 43 1.68 6.38 -19.47
C GLN A 43 1.88 5.00 -18.78
N ILE A 44 2.49 4.99 -17.60
CA ILE A 44 2.58 3.79 -16.78
C ILE A 44 1.17 3.33 -16.36
N ALA A 45 0.34 4.25 -15.85
CA ALA A 45 -1.05 3.95 -15.45
C ALA A 45 -1.85 3.36 -16.62
N ILE A 46 -1.80 3.98 -17.79
CA ILE A 46 -2.48 3.48 -19.00
C ILE A 46 -2.00 2.07 -19.37
N SER A 47 -0.69 1.79 -19.26
CA SER A 47 -0.14 0.47 -19.57
C SER A 47 -0.66 -0.65 -18.66
N LYS A 48 -1.24 -0.27 -17.52
CA LYS A 48 -1.84 -1.15 -16.51
C LYS A 48 -3.35 -1.07 -16.44
N GLY A 49 -3.99 -0.32 -17.36
CA GLY A 49 -5.44 -0.18 -17.47
C GLY A 49 -6.04 0.88 -16.53
N ASN A 50 -5.20 1.72 -15.92
CA ASN A 50 -5.58 2.84 -15.06
C ASN A 50 -5.42 4.18 -15.77
N SER A 51 -5.80 5.31 -15.15
CA SER A 51 -5.60 6.65 -15.69
C SER A 51 -5.24 7.65 -14.60
N LEU A 52 -4.48 8.69 -14.98
CA LEU A 52 -4.10 9.81 -14.14
C LEU A 52 -4.63 11.09 -14.78
N ILE A 53 -5.48 11.82 -14.06
CA ILE A 53 -5.83 13.21 -14.37
C ILE A 53 -4.92 14.08 -13.51
N TYR A 54 -4.22 15.03 -14.12
CA TYR A 54 -3.30 15.86 -13.36
C TYR A 54 -3.28 17.32 -13.78
N GLU A 55 -2.95 18.17 -12.80
CA GLU A 55 -2.58 19.56 -12.98
C GLU A 55 -1.23 19.81 -12.30
N SER A 56 -0.57 20.92 -12.65
CA SER A 56 0.75 21.22 -12.12
C SER A 56 0.96 22.71 -11.89
N HIS A 57 1.57 23.06 -10.76
CA HIS A 57 2.16 24.37 -10.51
C HIS A 57 3.62 24.21 -10.14
N THR A 58 4.51 24.29 -11.14
CA THR A 58 5.93 23.89 -11.02
C THR A 58 6.89 24.93 -11.60
N PRO A 59 6.86 26.22 -11.22
CA PRO A 59 7.83 27.20 -11.70
C PRO A 59 9.26 26.79 -11.35
N GLY A 60 10.21 26.98 -12.27
CA GLY A 60 11.59 26.56 -12.07
C GLY A 60 12.24 27.14 -10.82
N GLY A 61 12.82 26.26 -9.98
CA GLY A 61 13.50 26.64 -8.74
C GLY A 61 12.59 27.06 -7.58
N SER A 62 11.27 26.95 -7.71
CA SER A 62 10.33 27.29 -6.64
C SER A 62 10.53 26.45 -5.40
N THR A 63 10.23 27.05 -4.24
CA THR A 63 10.29 26.47 -2.89
C THR A 63 8.88 26.30 -2.32
N LEU A 64 8.71 25.43 -1.30
CA LEU A 64 7.45 25.31 -0.56
C LEU A 64 7.00 26.66 0.03
N MET A 65 7.93 27.49 0.51
CA MET A 65 7.65 28.86 0.98
C MET A 65 6.97 29.72 -0.09
N GLN A 66 7.44 29.64 -1.35
CA GLN A 66 6.84 30.39 -2.44
C GLN A 66 5.48 29.82 -2.85
N HIS A 67 5.30 28.51 -2.77
CA HIS A 67 4.03 27.86 -3.05
C HIS A 67 2.97 28.15 -1.97
N ALA A 68 3.32 28.11 -0.69
CA ALA A 68 2.41 28.38 0.42
C ALA A 68 1.78 29.81 0.35
N SER A 69 2.50 30.76 -0.21
CA SER A 69 2.01 32.14 -0.38
C SER A 69 1.42 32.44 -1.77
N ASN A 70 1.29 31.42 -2.63
CA ASN A 70 0.91 31.63 -4.04
C ASN A 70 -0.59 31.44 -4.26
N SER A 71 -1.28 32.50 -4.70
CA SER A 71 -2.73 32.47 -4.97
C SER A 71 -3.13 31.45 -6.06
N ASN A 72 -2.25 31.15 -7.03
CA ASN A 72 -2.54 30.14 -8.04
C ASN A 72 -2.56 28.74 -7.42
N VAL A 73 -1.67 28.47 -6.45
CA VAL A 73 -1.68 27.21 -5.69
C VAL A 73 -3.00 27.08 -4.93
N GLN A 74 -3.40 28.12 -4.20
CA GLN A 74 -4.68 28.14 -3.47
C GLN A 74 -5.89 27.92 -4.39
N ASN A 75 -5.88 28.55 -5.58
CA ASN A 75 -6.93 28.34 -6.56
C ASN A 75 -6.96 26.89 -7.09
N LEU A 76 -5.80 26.27 -7.32
CA LEU A 76 -5.72 24.89 -7.80
C LEU A 76 -6.14 23.90 -6.72
N LEU A 77 -5.78 24.11 -5.45
CA LEU A 77 -6.24 23.27 -4.34
C LEU A 77 -7.77 23.22 -4.24
N ASN A 78 -8.44 24.33 -4.54
CA ASN A 78 -9.90 24.44 -4.49
C ASN A 78 -10.59 24.17 -5.85
N ALA A 79 -9.86 23.80 -6.89
CA ALA A 79 -10.44 23.65 -8.24
C ALA A 79 -11.23 22.35 -8.42
N THR A 80 -10.84 21.32 -7.73
CA THR A 80 -11.47 19.97 -7.76
C THR A 80 -11.14 19.21 -6.48
N GLU A 81 -11.79 18.07 -6.29
CA GLU A 81 -11.44 17.13 -5.22
C GLU A 81 -10.27 16.27 -5.70
N TRP A 82 -9.07 16.62 -5.25
CA TRP A 82 -7.87 15.88 -5.56
C TRP A 82 -7.79 14.60 -4.69
N ASP A 83 -7.38 13.48 -5.28
CA ASP A 83 -6.99 12.30 -4.49
C ASP A 83 -5.67 12.57 -3.76
N TYR A 84 -4.71 13.18 -4.50
CA TYR A 84 -3.38 13.46 -3.99
C TYR A 84 -2.86 14.84 -4.39
N VAL A 85 -2.05 15.44 -3.51
CA VAL A 85 -1.24 16.63 -3.82
C VAL A 85 0.23 16.31 -3.55
N ILE A 86 1.06 16.34 -4.60
CA ILE A 86 2.50 16.08 -4.50
C ILE A 86 3.22 17.38 -4.19
N LEU A 87 4.02 17.37 -3.12
CA LEU A 87 4.80 18.49 -2.62
C LEU A 87 6.30 18.24 -2.83
N GLN A 88 6.98 19.09 -3.61
CA GLN A 88 8.40 19.01 -3.87
C GLN A 88 9.10 20.33 -3.55
N GLU A 89 10.04 20.28 -2.60
CA GLU A 89 10.86 21.42 -2.21
C GLU A 89 12.04 21.62 -3.19
N GLN A 90 12.63 22.81 -3.21
CA GLN A 90 13.83 23.12 -3.98
C GLN A 90 14.96 22.15 -3.59
N SER A 91 15.71 21.69 -4.58
CA SER A 91 16.64 20.55 -4.50
C SER A 91 17.69 20.61 -3.37
N GLN A 92 18.08 21.81 -2.92
CA GLN A 92 19.14 21.99 -1.93
C GLN A 92 18.57 22.21 -0.50
N ASN A 93 17.40 22.89 -0.40
CA ASN A 93 16.89 23.34 0.89
C ASN A 93 16.74 22.24 1.93
N PRO A 94 16.18 21.05 1.63
CA PRO A 94 16.06 20.00 2.63
C PRO A 94 17.40 19.36 3.04
N SER A 95 18.49 19.61 2.27
CA SER A 95 19.81 19.09 2.60
C SER A 95 20.62 20.00 3.53
N PHE A 96 20.15 21.21 3.83
CA PHE A 96 20.86 22.17 4.69
C PHE A 96 20.88 21.72 6.16
N PRO A 97 21.62 22.46 7.05
CA PRO A 97 21.65 22.14 8.46
C PRO A 97 20.26 21.96 9.07
N PRO A 98 20.04 20.99 9.97
CA PRO A 98 18.71 20.70 10.54
C PRO A 98 17.98 21.93 11.09
N SER A 99 18.68 22.83 11.78
CA SER A 99 18.08 24.07 12.30
C SER A 99 17.62 25.04 11.21
N GLN A 100 18.28 25.03 10.06
CA GLN A 100 17.89 25.82 8.91
C GLN A 100 16.67 25.21 8.23
N VAL A 101 16.66 23.90 8.03
CA VAL A 101 15.49 23.19 7.47
C VAL A 101 14.27 23.36 8.35
N ALA A 102 14.42 23.20 9.67
CA ALA A 102 13.35 23.39 10.65
C ALA A 102 12.73 24.80 10.62
N SER A 103 13.50 25.82 10.27
CA SER A 103 13.01 27.21 10.23
C SER A 103 12.58 27.69 8.83
N GLN A 104 13.12 27.09 7.76
CA GLN A 104 12.94 27.60 6.40
C GLN A 104 12.19 26.65 5.46
N VAL A 105 11.95 25.40 5.86
CA VAL A 105 11.25 24.38 5.07
C VAL A 105 10.00 23.86 5.77
N TYR A 106 10.16 23.31 6.98
CA TYR A 106 9.08 22.62 7.69
C TYR A 106 7.83 23.46 7.92
N PRO A 107 7.89 24.77 8.31
CA PRO A 107 6.67 25.54 8.49
C PRO A 107 5.83 25.71 7.20
N TYR A 108 6.47 25.67 6.04
CA TYR A 108 5.77 25.78 4.76
C TYR A 108 5.26 24.44 4.26
N ALA A 109 5.93 23.33 4.61
CA ALA A 109 5.42 21.99 4.42
C ALA A 109 4.13 21.79 5.23
N GLU A 110 4.16 22.15 6.52
CA GLU A 110 3.00 22.12 7.42
C GLU A 110 1.85 22.96 6.88
N SER A 111 2.10 24.24 6.56
CA SER A 111 1.07 25.15 6.03
C SER A 111 0.42 24.62 4.75
N LEU A 112 1.21 24.03 3.82
CA LEU A 112 0.63 23.45 2.61
C LEU A 112 -0.19 22.20 2.88
N CYS A 113 0.22 21.35 3.81
CA CYS A 113 -0.57 20.18 4.23
C CYS A 113 -1.89 20.60 4.90
N GLU A 114 -1.87 21.65 5.71
CA GLU A 114 -3.07 22.25 6.30
C GLU A 114 -4.02 22.79 5.20
N ASP A 115 -3.50 23.62 4.28
CA ASP A 115 -4.26 24.17 3.16
C ASP A 115 -4.91 23.08 2.28
N ILE A 116 -4.17 21.97 2.03
CA ILE A 116 -4.68 20.82 1.28
C ILE A 116 -5.87 20.19 1.99
N ARG A 117 -5.75 19.95 3.30
CA ARG A 117 -6.80 19.31 4.11
C ARG A 117 -7.97 20.23 4.40
N GLU A 118 -7.73 21.56 4.47
CA GLU A 118 -8.81 22.54 4.55
C GLU A 118 -9.62 22.59 3.25
N ALA A 119 -8.98 22.47 2.09
CA ALA A 119 -9.65 22.43 0.80
C ALA A 119 -10.48 21.15 0.62
N ASN A 120 -9.92 19.99 0.96
CA ASN A 120 -10.61 18.71 1.00
C ASN A 120 -9.94 17.78 2.02
N PRO A 121 -10.61 17.43 3.13
CA PRO A 121 -10.05 16.55 4.17
C PRO A 121 -9.59 15.19 3.68
N CYS A 122 -10.11 14.73 2.55
CA CYS A 122 -9.79 13.41 1.97
C CYS A 122 -8.64 13.46 0.96
N THR A 123 -8.14 14.63 0.63
CA THR A 123 -6.94 14.76 -0.21
C THR A 123 -5.68 14.40 0.57
N GLU A 124 -4.86 13.52 0.01
CA GLU A 124 -3.63 13.05 0.63
C GLU A 124 -2.41 13.85 0.14
N PRO A 125 -1.67 14.56 1.03
CA PRO A 125 -0.37 15.12 0.68
C PRO A 125 0.69 14.02 0.51
N ILE A 126 1.54 14.14 -0.51
CA ILE A 126 2.67 13.23 -0.74
C ILE A 126 3.95 14.06 -0.87
N PHE A 127 4.93 13.82 -0.02
CA PHE A 127 6.24 14.42 -0.17
C PHE A 127 7.08 13.68 -1.20
N PHE A 128 7.53 14.42 -2.21
CA PHE A 128 8.44 13.94 -3.24
C PHE A 128 9.88 13.98 -2.70
N MET A 129 10.37 12.90 -2.10
CA MET A 129 11.79 12.82 -1.70
C MET A 129 12.68 12.89 -2.93
N THR A 130 13.36 14.01 -3.09
CA THR A 130 14.31 14.22 -4.17
C THR A 130 15.66 13.56 -3.88
N TRP A 131 16.61 13.69 -4.81
CA TRP A 131 17.94 13.08 -4.78
C TRP A 131 19.03 14.13 -4.60
N GLY A 132 20.17 13.72 -4.05
CA GLY A 132 21.38 14.52 -3.95
C GLY A 132 21.95 14.86 -5.32
N ARG A 133 22.60 16.03 -5.46
CA ARG A 133 23.35 16.35 -6.68
C ARG A 133 24.48 15.34 -6.88
N GLU A 134 24.79 15.03 -8.12
CA GLU A 134 25.71 13.97 -8.53
C GLU A 134 27.06 13.99 -7.77
N ASN A 135 27.59 15.19 -7.51
CA ASN A 135 28.85 15.40 -6.80
C ASN A 135 28.68 16.21 -5.50
N GLY A 136 27.48 16.19 -4.91
CA GLY A 136 27.14 17.03 -3.77
C GLY A 136 26.89 18.50 -4.14
N ASP A 137 26.70 19.35 -3.13
CA ASP A 137 26.46 20.79 -3.30
C ASP A 137 27.73 21.62 -3.14
N SER A 138 28.50 21.76 -4.21
CA SER A 138 29.73 22.55 -4.21
C SER A 138 29.55 24.03 -3.91
N GLN A 139 28.34 24.57 -4.03
CA GLN A 139 28.05 25.99 -3.76
C GLN A 139 28.00 26.28 -2.25
N ASN A 140 27.43 25.36 -1.48
CA ASN A 140 27.17 25.53 -0.04
C ASN A 140 28.08 24.65 0.85
N CYS A 141 28.84 23.76 0.22
CA CYS A 141 29.75 22.80 0.83
C CYS A 141 30.69 23.42 1.88
N ALA A 142 31.26 24.61 1.60
CA ALA A 142 32.18 25.28 2.52
C ALA A 142 31.50 25.69 3.84
N SER A 143 30.21 25.96 3.81
CA SER A 143 29.42 26.38 4.97
C SER A 143 28.84 25.19 5.75
N TYR A 144 28.62 24.07 5.06
CA TYR A 144 28.07 22.85 5.65
C TYR A 144 28.71 21.60 5.02
N PRO A 145 29.83 21.12 5.55
CA PRO A 145 30.60 20.02 4.97
C PRO A 145 29.84 18.71 4.68
N PRO A 146 28.80 18.30 5.40
CA PRO A 146 28.04 17.08 5.07
C PRO A 146 27.57 17.03 3.63
N ILE A 147 27.17 18.16 3.02
CA ILE A 147 26.67 18.20 1.64
C ILE A 147 27.76 18.31 0.56
N CYS A 148 29.05 18.17 0.93
CA CYS A 148 30.14 18.17 -0.03
C CYS A 148 30.15 16.95 -0.94
N THR A 149 29.48 15.88 -0.58
CA THR A 149 29.38 14.64 -1.35
C THR A 149 27.92 14.33 -1.67
N TYR A 150 27.72 13.46 -2.64
CA TYR A 150 26.38 12.94 -2.93
C TYR A 150 25.77 12.25 -1.71
N GLU A 151 26.52 11.35 -1.09
CA GLU A 151 26.06 10.53 0.04
C GLU A 151 25.58 11.41 1.19
N GLY A 152 26.40 12.38 1.61
CA GLY A 152 26.03 13.27 2.71
C GLY A 152 24.86 14.19 2.36
N MET A 153 24.76 14.64 1.09
CA MET A 153 23.59 15.39 0.64
C MET A 153 22.34 14.52 0.64
N GLN A 154 22.44 13.27 0.13
CA GLN A 154 21.33 12.33 0.09
C GLN A 154 20.85 11.94 1.49
N ASP A 155 21.77 11.67 2.41
CA ASP A 155 21.41 11.32 3.79
C ASP A 155 20.62 12.47 4.46
N ARG A 156 21.02 13.73 4.23
CA ARG A 156 20.27 14.90 4.69
C ARG A 156 18.88 15.04 4.06
N LEU A 157 18.79 14.83 2.74
CA LEU A 157 17.50 14.82 2.03
C LEU A 157 16.57 13.75 2.59
N THR A 158 17.09 12.54 2.76
CA THR A 158 16.30 11.41 3.29
C THR A 158 15.77 11.75 4.69
N GLU A 159 16.63 12.24 5.59
CA GLU A 159 16.23 12.63 6.94
C GLU A 159 15.15 13.72 6.92
N SER A 160 15.34 14.78 6.16
CA SER A 160 14.42 15.92 6.15
C SER A 160 13.07 15.60 5.50
N TYR A 161 13.03 14.82 4.41
CA TYR A 161 11.77 14.41 3.78
C TYR A 161 11.01 13.40 4.63
N THR A 162 11.71 12.50 5.31
CA THR A 162 11.08 11.56 6.26
C THR A 162 10.47 12.32 7.44
N GLU A 163 11.19 13.32 7.98
CA GLU A 163 10.67 14.15 9.07
C GLU A 163 9.47 15.01 8.62
N MET A 164 9.51 15.59 7.40
CA MET A 164 8.34 16.30 6.84
C MET A 164 7.12 15.39 6.72
N ALA A 165 7.30 14.17 6.18
CA ALA A 165 6.21 13.23 6.03
C ALA A 165 5.64 12.82 7.39
N GLN A 166 6.49 12.47 8.36
CA GLN A 166 6.07 12.08 9.71
C GLN A 166 5.34 13.19 10.46
N ASN A 167 5.91 14.41 10.46
CA ASN A 167 5.33 15.55 11.19
C ASN A 167 3.98 15.99 10.63
N ASN A 168 3.71 15.70 9.35
CA ASN A 168 2.47 16.08 8.68
C ASN A 168 1.53 14.89 8.44
N GLU A 169 1.84 13.70 8.98
CA GLU A 169 1.06 12.48 8.73
C GLU A 169 0.73 12.29 7.25
N SER A 170 1.74 12.41 6.40
CA SER A 170 1.63 12.47 4.94
C SER A 170 2.44 11.38 4.27
N LEU A 171 2.02 10.93 3.10
CA LEU A 171 2.76 9.92 2.35
C LEU A 171 4.12 10.43 1.89
N LEU A 172 5.03 9.50 1.65
CA LEU A 172 6.36 9.74 1.13
C LEU A 172 6.60 8.95 -0.15
N ALA A 173 7.00 9.63 -1.22
CA ALA A 173 7.49 8.98 -2.42
C ALA A 173 9.04 8.90 -2.33
N PRO A 174 9.63 7.70 -2.08
CA PRO A 174 11.02 7.55 -1.65
C PRO A 174 12.01 7.51 -2.83
N ILE A 175 11.90 8.45 -3.78
CA ILE A 175 12.70 8.45 -5.01
C ILE A 175 14.20 8.58 -4.71
N GLY A 176 14.58 9.41 -3.75
CA GLY A 176 15.98 9.61 -3.35
C GLY A 176 16.63 8.32 -2.80
N ILE A 177 15.87 7.45 -2.15
CA ILE A 177 16.35 6.15 -1.66
C ILE A 177 16.65 5.23 -2.85
N ALA A 178 15.69 5.01 -3.74
CA ALA A 178 15.90 4.19 -4.93
C ALA A 178 17.01 4.75 -5.83
N TRP A 179 17.16 6.08 -5.88
CA TRP A 179 18.22 6.75 -6.61
C TRP A 179 19.61 6.39 -6.07
N LYS A 180 19.76 6.38 -4.73
CA LYS A 180 20.98 5.97 -4.04
C LYS A 180 21.31 4.52 -4.35
N ASP A 181 20.33 3.63 -4.24
CA ASP A 181 20.53 2.20 -4.48
C ASP A 181 20.96 1.89 -5.91
N ILE A 182 20.34 2.53 -6.92
CA ILE A 182 20.76 2.38 -8.31
C ILE A 182 22.18 2.92 -8.52
N ARG A 183 22.52 4.08 -7.97
CA ARG A 183 23.88 4.63 -8.09
C ARG A 183 24.96 3.71 -7.50
N GLU A 184 24.65 3.06 -6.39
CA GLU A 184 25.57 2.15 -5.70
C GLU A 184 25.73 0.81 -6.43
N GLN A 185 24.61 0.24 -6.91
CA GLN A 185 24.59 -1.12 -7.45
C GLN A 185 24.71 -1.16 -8.98
N HIS A 186 24.27 -0.10 -9.68
CA HIS A 186 24.20 0.01 -11.14
C HIS A 186 24.69 1.38 -11.63
N PRO A 187 25.97 1.73 -11.37
CA PRO A 187 26.55 3.04 -11.74
C PRO A 187 26.57 3.28 -13.25
N GLU A 188 26.38 2.25 -14.08
CA GLU A 188 26.20 2.36 -15.52
C GLU A 188 24.90 3.03 -15.94
N ILE A 189 23.86 3.04 -15.07
CA ILE A 189 22.60 3.73 -15.31
C ILE A 189 22.75 5.21 -14.94
N ASN A 190 22.80 6.05 -15.96
CA ASN A 190 22.92 7.48 -15.73
C ASN A 190 21.57 8.10 -15.36
N LEU A 191 21.40 8.45 -14.08
CA LEU A 191 20.17 9.06 -13.57
C LEU A 191 20.13 10.60 -13.73
N TYR A 192 21.24 11.24 -14.07
CA TYR A 192 21.37 12.71 -14.16
C TYR A 192 21.42 13.22 -15.60
N SER A 193 20.95 14.45 -15.79
CA SER A 193 21.30 15.27 -16.94
C SER A 193 22.74 15.77 -16.81
N SER A 194 23.25 16.41 -17.86
CA SER A 194 24.66 16.88 -17.93
C SER A 194 25.03 17.93 -16.87
N ASP A 195 24.05 18.48 -16.15
CA ASP A 195 24.31 19.45 -15.08
C ASP A 195 24.52 18.81 -13.71
N GLY A 196 24.41 17.47 -13.62
CA GLY A 196 24.58 16.70 -12.39
C GLY A 196 23.52 16.99 -11.31
N SER A 197 22.38 17.56 -11.69
CA SER A 197 21.31 17.98 -10.80
C SER A 197 19.93 17.51 -11.29
N HIS A 198 19.50 17.94 -12.47
CA HIS A 198 18.24 17.52 -13.07
C HIS A 198 18.25 16.05 -13.50
N PRO A 199 17.09 15.40 -13.56
CA PRO A 199 17.01 13.99 -13.92
C PRO A 199 17.25 13.79 -15.42
N SER A 200 17.91 12.70 -15.76
CA SER A 200 17.86 12.11 -17.10
C SER A 200 16.48 11.50 -17.35
N ILE A 201 16.26 10.89 -18.51
CA ILE A 201 15.03 10.12 -18.75
C ILE A 201 14.96 8.88 -17.85
N GLN A 202 16.10 8.25 -17.51
CA GLN A 202 16.17 7.14 -16.56
C GLN A 202 15.74 7.58 -15.15
N GLY A 203 16.27 8.72 -14.69
CA GLY A 203 15.90 9.29 -13.39
C GLY A 203 14.42 9.68 -13.30
N SER A 204 13.89 10.31 -14.35
CA SER A 204 12.44 10.63 -14.39
C SER A 204 11.57 9.38 -14.49
N TYR A 205 12.00 8.34 -15.17
CA TYR A 205 11.27 7.07 -15.23
C TYR A 205 11.28 6.35 -13.88
N LEU A 206 12.39 6.39 -13.14
CA LEU A 206 12.45 5.89 -11.77
C LEU A 206 11.42 6.60 -10.88
N ALA A 207 11.40 7.93 -10.92
CA ALA A 207 10.42 8.73 -10.18
C ALA A 207 8.98 8.38 -10.60
N ALA A 208 8.72 8.21 -11.90
CA ALA A 208 7.40 7.85 -12.41
C ALA A 208 6.95 6.45 -11.93
N CYS A 209 7.84 5.47 -11.89
CA CYS A 209 7.57 4.13 -11.37
C CYS A 209 7.21 4.16 -9.88
N ILE A 210 7.94 4.93 -9.07
CA ILE A 210 7.68 5.08 -7.64
C ILE A 210 6.34 5.81 -7.41
N PHE A 211 6.10 6.91 -8.12
CA PHE A 211 4.81 7.60 -8.02
C PHE A 211 3.65 6.73 -8.43
N TYR A 212 3.79 5.94 -9.50
CA TYR A 212 2.75 4.99 -9.86
C TYR A 212 2.45 4.03 -8.71
N ALA A 213 3.47 3.44 -8.12
CA ALA A 213 3.30 2.48 -7.03
C ALA A 213 2.63 3.12 -5.80
N VAL A 214 3.01 4.34 -5.43
CA VAL A 214 2.43 5.07 -4.29
C VAL A 214 0.99 5.52 -4.57
N LEU A 215 0.71 6.06 -5.79
CA LEU A 215 -0.59 6.62 -6.13
C LEU A 215 -1.68 5.56 -6.35
N PHE A 216 -1.31 4.39 -6.86
CA PHE A 216 -2.25 3.33 -7.20
C PHE A 216 -2.20 2.14 -6.26
N ASP A 217 -1.32 2.17 -5.24
CA ASP A 217 -1.06 1.05 -4.33
C ASP A 217 -0.87 -0.27 -5.10
N ASP A 218 -0.02 -0.22 -6.13
CA ASP A 218 0.19 -1.33 -7.05
C ASP A 218 1.67 -1.39 -7.47
N SER A 219 2.12 -2.57 -7.85
CA SER A 219 3.50 -2.78 -8.29
C SER A 219 3.91 -1.83 -9.41
N ALA A 220 5.11 -1.23 -9.30
CA ALA A 220 5.72 -0.44 -10.36
C ALA A 220 6.03 -1.24 -11.64
N THR A 221 5.96 -2.57 -11.60
CA THR A 221 6.17 -3.43 -12.78
C THR A 221 5.10 -3.15 -13.83
N ASN A 222 5.52 -2.74 -15.01
CA ASN A 222 4.64 -2.31 -16.09
C ASN A 222 5.21 -2.63 -17.47
N ASN A 223 4.40 -2.45 -18.52
CA ASN A 223 4.78 -2.72 -19.91
C ASN A 223 5.21 -1.44 -20.69
N TYR A 224 5.16 -0.27 -20.07
CA TYR A 224 5.58 0.96 -20.69
C TYR A 224 7.09 1.15 -20.56
N THR A 225 7.72 1.52 -21.65
CA THR A 225 9.14 1.91 -21.69
C THR A 225 9.27 3.20 -22.47
N PRO A 226 9.83 4.28 -21.91
CA PRO A 226 10.10 5.51 -22.63
C PRO A 226 10.96 5.27 -23.88
N THR A 227 10.71 6.04 -24.95
CA THR A 227 11.29 5.80 -26.29
C THR A 227 12.84 5.69 -26.30
N ASN A 228 13.52 6.38 -25.41
CA ASN A 228 14.98 6.43 -25.33
C ASN A 228 15.57 5.56 -24.20
N LEU A 229 14.79 4.67 -23.64
CA LEU A 229 15.21 3.79 -22.56
C LEU A 229 15.29 2.35 -23.06
N ASN A 230 16.34 1.65 -22.66
CA ASN A 230 16.48 0.22 -22.93
C ASN A 230 15.51 -0.57 -22.05
N ILE A 231 14.88 -1.61 -22.62
CA ILE A 231 13.87 -2.43 -21.89
C ILE A 231 14.46 -3.11 -20.63
N ASN A 232 15.72 -3.56 -20.68
CA ASN A 232 16.35 -4.19 -19.52
C ASN A 232 16.64 -3.17 -18.41
N GLU A 233 17.04 -1.93 -18.78
CA GLU A 233 17.19 -0.83 -17.83
C GLU A 233 15.83 -0.46 -17.21
N ALA A 234 14.77 -0.40 -18.04
CA ALA A 234 13.41 -0.12 -17.55
C ALA A 234 12.96 -1.15 -16.51
N GLN A 235 13.15 -2.44 -16.78
CA GLN A 235 12.80 -3.53 -15.84
C GLN A 235 13.62 -3.46 -14.55
N LEU A 236 14.90 -3.13 -14.66
CA LEU A 236 15.76 -2.94 -13.49
C LEU A 236 15.27 -1.75 -12.64
N ILE A 237 15.00 -0.61 -13.25
CA ILE A 237 14.45 0.58 -12.60
C ILE A 237 13.12 0.26 -11.90
N GLN A 238 12.24 -0.48 -12.55
CA GLN A 238 10.96 -0.94 -11.93
C GLN A 238 11.19 -1.79 -10.67
N THR A 239 12.23 -2.64 -10.70
CA THR A 239 12.59 -3.48 -9.54
C THR A 239 13.04 -2.62 -8.36
N PHE A 240 13.93 -1.64 -8.59
CA PHE A 240 14.37 -0.72 -7.54
C PHE A 240 13.23 0.17 -7.02
N ALA A 241 12.33 0.59 -7.91
CA ALA A 241 11.14 1.33 -7.51
C ALA A 241 10.25 0.52 -6.57
N ASN A 242 9.96 -0.74 -6.89
CA ASN A 242 9.19 -1.64 -6.02
C ASN A 242 9.87 -1.85 -4.65
N ASN A 243 11.17 -2.11 -4.64
CA ASN A 243 11.90 -2.32 -3.39
C ASN A 243 11.83 -1.07 -2.50
N ALA A 244 12.08 0.11 -3.08
CA ALA A 244 12.06 1.35 -2.31
C ALA A 244 10.67 1.66 -1.72
N VAL A 245 9.60 1.40 -2.44
CA VAL A 245 8.23 1.59 -1.91
C VAL A 245 7.94 0.58 -0.81
N ASN A 246 8.18 -0.72 -1.04
CA ASN A 246 7.91 -1.79 -0.08
C ASN A 246 8.72 -1.65 1.23
N ASP A 247 9.99 -1.20 1.13
CA ASP A 247 10.88 -1.07 2.28
C ASP A 247 10.64 0.23 3.08
N ASN A 248 9.90 1.18 2.50
CA ASN A 248 9.62 2.50 3.07
C ASN A 248 8.12 2.81 3.08
N GLU A 249 7.29 1.78 3.14
CA GLU A 249 5.85 1.95 3.29
C GLU A 249 5.56 2.74 4.57
N THR A 250 4.90 3.87 4.40
CA THR A 250 4.50 4.74 5.51
C THR A 250 3.03 4.49 5.80
N ASP A 251 2.77 3.71 6.85
CA ASP A 251 1.42 3.53 7.38
C ASP A 251 1.15 4.67 8.39
N TYR A 252 0.43 5.70 7.93
CA TYR A 252 0.03 6.82 8.79
C TYR A 252 -1.39 6.66 9.36
N ASN A 253 -1.86 5.42 9.51
CA ASN A 253 -3.12 5.13 10.20
C ASN A 253 -4.36 5.80 9.57
N ARG A 254 -4.32 6.14 8.28
CA ARG A 254 -5.40 6.89 7.61
C ARG A 254 -6.46 6.01 7.01
N TYR A 255 -6.11 4.77 6.68
CA TYR A 255 -7.05 3.83 6.09
C TYR A 255 -7.66 2.96 7.19
N PRO A 256 -8.98 2.91 7.31
CA PRO A 256 -9.62 1.95 8.19
C PRO A 256 -9.25 0.54 7.77
N GLU A 257 -8.99 -0.32 8.76
CA GLU A 257 -8.83 -1.75 8.53
C GLU A 257 -9.91 -2.49 9.31
N ALA A 258 -10.82 -3.16 8.60
CA ALA A 258 -11.88 -3.93 9.22
C ALA A 258 -11.34 -5.27 9.72
N HIS A 259 -11.34 -5.46 11.04
CA HIS A 259 -10.94 -6.69 11.72
C HIS A 259 -12.01 -7.12 12.73
N ALA A 260 -12.21 -8.42 12.89
CA ALA A 260 -13.10 -8.98 13.89
C ALA A 260 -12.54 -10.24 14.51
N ASP A 261 -12.73 -10.38 15.82
CA ASP A 261 -12.60 -11.64 16.55
C ASP A 261 -13.96 -12.25 16.82
N TYR A 262 -14.00 -13.52 17.17
CA TYR A 262 -15.23 -14.18 17.53
C TYR A 262 -15.05 -15.20 18.67
N GLU A 263 -16.15 -15.41 19.41
CA GLU A 263 -16.26 -16.45 20.42
C GLU A 263 -17.65 -17.09 20.36
N ILE A 264 -17.74 -18.40 20.65
CA ILE A 264 -19.02 -19.11 20.75
C ILE A 264 -19.28 -19.39 22.21
N ILE A 265 -20.37 -18.81 22.75
CA ILE A 265 -20.82 -19.00 24.12
C ILE A 265 -22.20 -19.63 24.10
N GLY A 266 -22.28 -20.93 24.43
CA GLY A 266 -23.51 -21.67 24.33
C GLY A 266 -24.04 -21.78 22.91
N GLU A 267 -25.20 -21.21 22.64
CA GLU A 267 -25.85 -21.21 21.33
C GLU A 267 -25.66 -19.87 20.59
N ASN A 268 -24.79 -18.97 21.10
CA ASN A 268 -24.58 -17.66 20.55
C ASN A 268 -23.16 -17.53 19.96
N LEU A 269 -23.07 -16.97 18.77
CA LEU A 269 -21.84 -16.43 18.19
C LEU A 269 -21.71 -14.97 18.59
N HIS A 270 -20.62 -14.65 19.26
CA HIS A 270 -20.24 -13.28 19.60
C HIS A 270 -19.16 -12.84 18.64
N LEU A 271 -19.41 -11.77 17.89
CA LEU A 271 -18.42 -11.10 17.04
C LEU A 271 -17.98 -9.83 17.76
N PHE A 272 -16.68 -9.57 17.79
CA PHE A 272 -16.08 -8.41 18.42
C PHE A 272 -15.32 -7.60 17.37
N ASN A 273 -15.60 -6.30 17.30
CA ASN A 273 -14.82 -5.38 16.48
C ASN A 273 -13.37 -5.31 16.99
N GLN A 274 -12.43 -5.48 16.09
CA GLN A 274 -11.00 -5.27 16.29
C GLN A 274 -10.42 -4.36 15.20
N SER A 275 -11.30 -3.64 14.51
CA SER A 275 -10.92 -2.70 13.45
C SER A 275 -10.06 -1.57 14.02
N ILE A 276 -9.17 -1.05 13.20
CA ILE A 276 -8.27 0.05 13.55
C ILE A 276 -8.48 1.23 12.58
N HIS A 277 -8.08 2.42 12.97
CA HIS A 277 -8.08 3.66 12.18
C HIS A 277 -9.47 4.06 11.64
N HIS A 278 -10.53 3.75 12.38
CA HIS A 278 -11.91 4.06 12.03
C HIS A 278 -12.57 5.02 13.04
N ASP A 279 -13.57 5.77 12.57
CA ASP A 279 -14.45 6.59 13.40
C ASP A 279 -15.75 5.86 13.70
N THR A 280 -16.20 5.03 12.76
CA THR A 280 -17.47 4.30 12.83
C THR A 280 -17.31 2.88 12.35
N ILE A 281 -18.19 1.99 12.87
CA ILE A 281 -18.34 0.61 12.38
C ILE A 281 -19.80 0.30 12.10
N HIS A 282 -20.03 -0.59 11.15
CA HIS A 282 -21.33 -1.15 10.84
C HIS A 282 -21.25 -2.65 10.57
N TRP A 283 -22.07 -3.44 11.27
CA TRP A 283 -22.31 -4.85 10.96
C TRP A 283 -23.54 -4.96 10.06
N VAL A 284 -23.40 -5.63 8.93
CA VAL A 284 -24.46 -5.80 7.95
C VAL A 284 -24.59 -7.27 7.57
N GLY A 285 -25.77 -7.85 7.77
CA GLY A 285 -26.12 -9.19 7.31
C GLY A 285 -27.40 -9.14 6.47
N VAL A 286 -27.24 -9.03 5.16
CA VAL A 286 -28.34 -8.74 4.21
C VAL A 286 -29.45 -9.79 4.25
N SER A 287 -29.09 -11.08 4.26
CA SER A 287 -30.06 -12.19 4.26
C SER A 287 -30.83 -12.35 5.58
N GLN A 288 -30.30 -11.81 6.69
CA GLN A 288 -30.85 -11.93 8.05
C GLN A 288 -31.42 -10.61 8.58
N ASN A 289 -31.36 -9.56 7.77
CA ASN A 289 -31.78 -8.21 8.16
C ASN A 289 -31.07 -7.71 9.43
N ILE A 290 -29.79 -8.08 9.58
CA ILE A 290 -28.94 -7.66 10.70
C ILE A 290 -28.30 -6.32 10.33
N THR A 291 -28.45 -5.34 11.23
CA THR A 291 -27.71 -4.08 11.21
C THR A 291 -27.35 -3.68 12.62
N SER A 292 -26.08 -3.36 12.90
CA SER A 292 -25.61 -2.87 14.19
C SER A 292 -24.43 -1.93 14.00
N SER A 293 -24.31 -0.96 14.89
CA SER A 293 -23.14 -0.07 14.99
C SER A 293 -22.44 -0.22 16.34
N GLU A 294 -22.72 -1.29 17.07
CA GLU A 294 -22.11 -1.59 18.36
C GLU A 294 -20.77 -2.33 18.13
N ASP A 295 -19.83 -2.18 19.06
CA ASP A 295 -18.53 -2.87 19.02
C ASP A 295 -18.61 -4.40 19.06
N SER A 296 -19.77 -4.93 19.36
CA SER A 296 -20.02 -6.37 19.32
C SER A 296 -21.37 -6.70 18.72
N LEU A 297 -21.42 -7.83 18.02
CA LEU A 297 -22.66 -8.40 17.47
C LEU A 297 -22.86 -9.81 18.04
N ILE A 298 -24.05 -10.07 18.59
CA ILE A 298 -24.41 -11.38 19.13
C ILE A 298 -25.46 -12.01 18.22
N ILE A 299 -25.21 -13.23 17.79
CA ILE A 299 -26.05 -13.96 16.85
C ILE A 299 -26.44 -15.30 17.48
N ASN A 300 -27.75 -15.58 17.59
CA ASN A 300 -28.21 -16.87 18.04
C ASN A 300 -28.13 -17.90 16.89
N LEU A 301 -27.28 -18.88 17.06
CA LEU A 301 -27.01 -19.90 16.04
C LEU A 301 -28.19 -20.82 15.73
N ASN A 302 -29.18 -20.93 16.62
CA ASN A 302 -30.38 -21.75 16.40
C ASN A 302 -31.44 -21.09 15.50
N GLU A 303 -31.33 -19.79 15.26
CA GLU A 303 -32.25 -19.05 14.39
C GLU A 303 -31.93 -19.23 12.90
N PHE A 304 -30.82 -19.89 12.58
CA PHE A 304 -30.31 -19.99 11.21
C PHE A 304 -30.19 -21.45 10.77
N THR A 305 -30.70 -21.72 9.58
CA THR A 305 -30.71 -23.08 8.98
C THR A 305 -29.76 -23.22 7.81
N GLU A 306 -29.20 -22.14 7.31
CA GLU A 306 -28.32 -22.07 6.13
C GLU A 306 -27.07 -21.24 6.43
N SER A 307 -26.08 -21.29 5.53
CA SER A 307 -24.92 -20.40 5.59
C SER A 307 -25.33 -18.95 5.45
N TYR A 308 -24.66 -18.05 6.15
CA TYR A 308 -24.89 -16.62 5.99
C TYR A 308 -23.61 -15.80 6.04
N GLU A 309 -23.73 -14.60 5.55
CA GLU A 309 -22.63 -13.66 5.39
C GLU A 309 -22.92 -12.42 6.24
N ILE A 310 -21.91 -11.99 6.98
CA ILE A 310 -21.92 -10.73 7.73
C ILE A 310 -20.73 -9.93 7.26
N THR A 311 -20.97 -8.69 6.90
CA THR A 311 -19.92 -7.73 6.58
C THR A 311 -19.73 -6.78 7.76
N LEU A 312 -18.52 -6.66 8.27
CA LEU A 312 -18.10 -5.56 9.13
C LEU A 312 -17.53 -4.48 8.24
N ILE A 313 -18.11 -3.28 8.31
CA ILE A 313 -17.61 -2.09 7.62
C ILE A 313 -17.00 -1.19 8.68
N ALA A 314 -15.72 -0.88 8.54
CA ALA A 314 -15.01 0.10 9.34
C ALA A 314 -14.77 1.33 8.47
N ALA A 315 -15.19 2.50 8.92
CA ALA A 315 -15.11 3.72 8.13
C ALA A 315 -14.60 4.92 8.96
N ASN A 316 -13.88 5.80 8.31
CA ASN A 316 -13.61 7.17 8.79
C ASN A 316 -14.25 8.18 7.82
N GLN A 317 -13.94 9.46 7.97
CA GLN A 317 -14.54 10.51 7.14
C GLN A 317 -14.30 10.30 5.64
N CYS A 318 -13.19 9.64 5.24
CA CYS A 318 -12.71 9.59 3.86
C CYS A 318 -12.70 8.20 3.25
N PHE A 319 -12.59 7.17 4.07
CA PHE A 319 -12.34 5.82 3.59
C PHE A 319 -13.18 4.81 4.36
N GLU A 320 -13.44 3.69 3.71
CA GLU A 320 -14.06 2.53 4.34
C GLU A 320 -13.30 1.25 3.98
N SER A 321 -13.37 0.27 4.87
CA SER A 321 -12.84 -1.07 4.68
C SER A 321 -13.89 -2.08 5.09
N GLU A 322 -13.96 -3.19 4.38
CA GLU A 322 -14.94 -4.23 4.61
C GLU A 322 -14.27 -5.57 4.95
N LEU A 323 -14.79 -6.24 5.96
CA LEU A 323 -14.47 -7.63 6.30
C LEU A 323 -15.70 -8.51 6.09
N LEU A 324 -15.66 -9.38 5.08
CA LEU A 324 -16.71 -10.38 4.87
C LEU A 324 -16.47 -11.60 5.76
N ILE A 325 -17.39 -11.86 6.67
CA ILE A 325 -17.40 -13.02 7.57
C ILE A 325 -18.43 -14.02 7.04
N GLN A 326 -17.94 -15.14 6.52
CA GLN A 326 -18.79 -16.23 6.04
C GLN A 326 -18.94 -17.29 7.12
N ILE A 327 -20.19 -17.53 7.54
CA ILE A 327 -20.54 -18.58 8.50
C ILE A 327 -21.18 -19.73 7.72
N ASN A 328 -20.33 -20.69 7.37
CA ASN A 328 -20.72 -21.85 6.61
C ASN A 328 -20.93 -23.06 7.54
N ASP A 329 -22.12 -23.65 7.50
CA ASP A 329 -22.45 -24.90 8.19
C ASP A 329 -22.43 -24.85 9.73
N LEU A 330 -23.49 -24.29 10.31
CA LEU A 330 -23.72 -24.16 11.76
C LEU A 330 -23.61 -25.49 12.55
N LYS A 331 -23.73 -26.63 11.88
CA LYS A 331 -23.53 -27.96 12.52
C LYS A 331 -22.06 -28.22 12.86
N LEU A 332 -21.11 -27.48 12.28
CA LEU A 332 -19.69 -27.57 12.62
C LEU A 332 -19.31 -26.69 13.82
N LEU A 333 -20.18 -25.76 14.23
CA LEU A 333 -19.93 -24.84 15.35
C LEU A 333 -20.40 -25.37 16.70
N THR A 334 -20.98 -26.57 16.77
CA THR A 334 -21.24 -27.21 18.07
C THR A 334 -19.91 -27.58 18.75
N PRO A 335 -19.79 -27.48 20.08
CA PRO A 335 -18.52 -27.55 20.82
C PRO A 335 -17.65 -28.81 20.57
N ASN A 336 -18.15 -29.78 19.83
CA ASN A 336 -17.47 -31.04 19.61
C ASN A 336 -16.64 -31.15 18.31
N ASN A 337 -16.62 -30.12 17.42
CA ASN A 337 -15.96 -30.29 16.10
C ASN A 337 -15.25 -29.06 15.51
N THR A 338 -14.92 -28.01 16.26
CA THR A 338 -14.24 -26.84 15.70
C THR A 338 -12.73 -27.02 15.61
N SER A 339 -12.25 -27.20 14.37
CA SER A 339 -10.82 -27.12 14.04
C SER A 339 -10.43 -25.67 13.79
N ILE A 340 -9.86 -25.00 14.77
CA ILE A 340 -9.37 -23.64 14.62
C ILE A 340 -7.85 -23.64 14.77
N ILE A 341 -7.19 -23.00 13.81
CA ILE A 341 -5.76 -22.67 13.87
C ILE A 341 -5.67 -21.19 14.20
N TYR A 342 -4.98 -20.86 15.28
CA TYR A 342 -4.83 -19.50 15.77
C TYR A 342 -3.42 -19.21 16.30
N PRO A 343 -3.02 -17.94 16.41
CA PRO A 343 -3.66 -16.77 15.85
C PRO A 343 -3.56 -16.73 14.31
N ASN A 344 -4.49 -16.06 13.64
CA ASN A 344 -4.47 -15.85 12.20
C ASN A 344 -5.15 -14.49 11.91
N PRO A 345 -4.38 -13.46 11.51
CA PRO A 345 -2.93 -13.45 11.21
C PRO A 345 -2.01 -13.73 12.40
N SER A 346 -0.78 -14.16 12.13
CA SER A 346 0.23 -14.37 13.16
C SER A 346 1.65 -14.04 12.69
N SER A 347 2.53 -13.72 13.67
CA SER A 347 3.97 -13.56 13.44
C SER A 347 4.71 -14.89 13.19
N GLY A 348 4.01 -16.02 13.11
CA GLY A 348 4.57 -17.31 12.70
C GLY A 348 4.34 -18.49 13.64
N ILE A 349 3.93 -18.27 14.89
CA ILE A 349 3.58 -19.41 15.78
C ILE A 349 2.08 -19.65 15.68
N LEU A 350 1.72 -20.84 15.22
CA LEU A 350 0.33 -21.29 15.11
C LEU A 350 0.02 -22.36 16.15
N LYS A 351 -1.20 -22.30 16.69
CA LYS A 351 -1.75 -23.27 17.64
C LYS A 351 -3.06 -23.82 17.12
N THR A 352 -3.47 -24.95 17.65
CA THR A 352 -4.81 -25.49 17.42
C THR A 352 -5.47 -25.82 18.74
N ASN A 353 -6.77 -25.56 18.83
CA ASN A 353 -7.61 -25.99 19.96
C ASN A 353 -8.33 -27.32 19.71
N LEU A 354 -7.91 -28.08 18.69
CA LEU A 354 -8.46 -29.37 18.36
C LEU A 354 -8.19 -30.39 19.48
N ILE A 355 -9.18 -30.67 20.28
CA ILE A 355 -9.08 -31.63 21.39
C ILE A 355 -9.35 -33.08 20.91
N SER A 356 -10.09 -33.28 19.83
CA SER A 356 -10.34 -34.60 19.25
C SER A 356 -10.60 -34.51 17.76
N ILE A 357 -9.62 -34.87 16.94
CA ILE A 357 -9.83 -34.99 15.50
C ILE A 357 -9.12 -36.21 14.98
N ASP A 358 -9.81 -36.87 14.07
CA ASP A 358 -9.24 -37.83 13.13
C ASP A 358 -8.29 -37.15 12.09
N ALA A 359 -7.67 -36.00 12.38
CA ALA A 359 -6.66 -35.43 11.53
C ALA A 359 -5.38 -36.28 11.57
N LYS A 360 -4.85 -36.53 10.39
CA LYS A 360 -3.64 -37.36 10.19
C LYS A 360 -2.44 -36.45 9.92
N THR A 361 -2.57 -35.51 9.00
CA THR A 361 -1.47 -34.63 8.59
C THR A 361 -1.92 -33.19 8.45
N ILE A 362 -0.98 -32.26 8.67
CA ILE A 362 -1.05 -30.86 8.31
C ILE A 362 -0.08 -30.58 7.18
N SER A 363 -0.49 -29.82 6.18
CA SER A 363 0.35 -29.39 5.07
C SER A 363 0.17 -27.89 4.86
N VAL A 364 1.26 -27.16 4.66
CA VAL A 364 1.26 -25.71 4.41
C VAL A 364 1.73 -25.45 2.99
N TYR A 365 0.97 -24.70 2.23
CA TYR A 365 1.26 -24.34 0.85
C TYR A 365 1.37 -22.80 0.72
N ASN A 366 2.26 -22.32 -0.13
CA ASN A 366 2.31 -20.90 -0.48
C ASN A 366 1.19 -20.52 -1.49
N ASN A 367 1.14 -19.26 -1.86
CA ASN A 367 0.14 -18.69 -2.79
C ASN A 367 0.18 -19.25 -4.22
N ILE A 368 1.28 -19.94 -4.62
CA ILE A 368 1.38 -20.63 -5.90
C ILE A 368 1.15 -22.15 -5.79
N GLY A 369 0.72 -22.64 -4.63
CA GLY A 369 0.43 -24.06 -4.40
C GLY A 369 1.65 -24.95 -4.14
N LEU A 370 2.85 -24.37 -3.88
CA LEU A 370 4.03 -25.13 -3.53
C LEU A 370 3.95 -25.57 -2.05
N LEU A 371 4.16 -26.85 -1.80
CA LEU A 371 4.23 -27.39 -0.44
C LEU A 371 5.47 -26.85 0.29
N ILE A 372 5.24 -26.20 1.42
CA ILE A 372 6.28 -25.60 2.27
C ILE A 372 6.60 -26.49 3.46
N LEU A 373 5.56 -27.05 4.09
CA LEU A 373 5.70 -27.91 5.26
C LEU A 373 4.64 -29.01 5.23
N GLN A 374 5.03 -30.20 5.66
CA GLN A 374 4.09 -31.29 5.95
C GLN A 374 4.55 -32.02 7.20
N ASP A 375 3.63 -32.24 8.14
CA ASP A 375 3.91 -32.97 9.39
C ASP A 375 2.71 -33.83 9.81
N ASP A 376 2.94 -34.75 10.71
CA ASP A 376 1.87 -35.52 11.36
C ASP A 376 1.12 -34.60 12.35
N PHE A 377 -0.20 -34.62 12.26
CA PHE A 377 -1.03 -33.82 13.15
C PHE A 377 -1.04 -34.38 14.57
N LYS A 378 -0.71 -33.55 15.56
CA LYS A 378 -0.82 -33.85 17.00
C LYS A 378 -1.71 -32.85 17.68
N PRO A 379 -2.70 -33.25 18.50
CA PRO A 379 -3.50 -32.33 19.30
C PRO A 379 -2.61 -31.45 20.18
N SER A 380 -2.98 -30.17 20.31
CA SER A 380 -2.24 -29.16 21.10
C SER A 380 -0.80 -28.88 20.63
N MET A 381 -0.48 -29.20 19.40
CA MET A 381 0.82 -28.89 18.81
C MET A 381 0.90 -27.41 18.43
N GLU A 382 2.09 -26.82 18.62
CA GLU A 382 2.46 -25.53 18.07
C GLU A 382 3.31 -25.73 16.82
N TRP A 383 3.04 -24.96 15.77
CA TRP A 383 3.86 -24.94 14.55
C TRP A 383 4.59 -23.62 14.46
N ASP A 384 5.91 -23.69 14.35
CA ASP A 384 6.75 -22.51 14.13
C ASP A 384 6.93 -22.28 12.63
N LEU A 385 6.20 -21.31 12.11
CA LEU A 385 6.29 -20.80 10.74
C LEU A 385 6.95 -19.40 10.70
N SER A 386 7.66 -19.01 11.76
CA SER A 386 8.30 -17.69 11.85
C SER A 386 9.34 -17.45 10.75
N HIS A 387 9.92 -18.53 10.21
CA HIS A 387 10.86 -18.49 9.10
C HIS A 387 10.23 -18.19 7.73
N LEU A 388 8.90 -18.18 7.63
CA LEU A 388 8.19 -17.83 6.39
C LEU A 388 8.15 -16.32 6.21
N SER A 389 8.20 -15.88 4.96
CA SER A 389 7.96 -14.48 4.58
C SER A 389 6.53 -14.06 4.88
N ASN A 390 6.28 -12.76 5.03
CA ASN A 390 4.92 -12.23 5.09
C ASN A 390 4.15 -12.63 3.83
N GLY A 391 2.89 -13.03 3.99
CA GLY A 391 2.08 -13.48 2.87
C GLY A 391 0.93 -14.41 3.26
N ILE A 392 0.16 -14.77 2.25
CA ILE A 392 -0.98 -15.69 2.39
C ILE A 392 -0.52 -17.11 2.09
N TYR A 393 -0.88 -18.03 2.97
CA TYR A 393 -0.60 -19.46 2.86
C TYR A 393 -1.90 -20.26 2.98
N THR A 394 -1.93 -21.45 2.41
CA THR A 394 -3.02 -22.39 2.59
C THR A 394 -2.57 -23.53 3.49
N ILE A 395 -3.26 -23.73 4.61
CA ILE A 395 -3.07 -24.86 5.50
C ILE A 395 -4.11 -25.91 5.16
N LEU A 396 -3.66 -27.13 4.87
CA LEU A 396 -4.50 -28.26 4.54
C LEU A 396 -4.41 -29.31 5.66
N LEU A 397 -5.52 -29.57 6.33
CA LEU A 397 -5.65 -30.65 7.28
C LEU A 397 -6.24 -31.87 6.59
N THR A 398 -5.54 -33.00 6.60
CA THR A 398 -6.03 -34.27 6.05
C THR A 398 -6.44 -35.20 7.19
N GLN A 399 -7.69 -35.67 7.16
CA GLN A 399 -8.23 -36.61 8.15
C GLN A 399 -7.83 -38.03 7.82
N LYS A 400 -7.95 -38.94 8.81
CA LYS A 400 -7.66 -40.37 8.64
C LYS A 400 -8.57 -41.06 7.59
N ASN A 401 -9.78 -40.54 7.37
CA ASN A 401 -10.72 -40.99 6.36
C ASN A 401 -10.42 -40.40 4.96
N GLY A 402 -9.36 -39.62 4.81
CA GLY A 402 -8.97 -38.96 3.55
C GLY A 402 -9.67 -37.64 3.23
N GLN A 403 -10.62 -37.20 4.04
CA GLN A 403 -11.22 -35.88 3.88
C GLN A 403 -10.18 -34.78 4.16
N GLN A 404 -10.29 -33.68 3.44
CA GLN A 404 -9.36 -32.55 3.55
C GLN A 404 -10.13 -31.27 3.90
N LYS A 405 -9.55 -30.47 4.80
CA LYS A 405 -10.03 -29.14 5.16
C LYS A 405 -8.92 -28.13 4.90
N SER A 406 -9.22 -27.10 4.10
CA SER A 406 -8.29 -26.00 3.84
C SER A 406 -8.62 -24.81 4.72
N ILE A 407 -7.58 -24.12 5.18
CA ILE A 407 -7.67 -22.89 6.00
C ILE A 407 -6.70 -21.89 5.40
N SER A 408 -7.17 -20.68 5.13
CA SER A 408 -6.29 -19.58 4.74
C SER A 408 -5.53 -19.08 5.96
N TYR A 409 -4.21 -18.88 5.84
CA TYR A 409 -3.34 -18.40 6.89
C TYR A 409 -2.56 -17.17 6.41
N ILE A 410 -2.58 -16.11 7.21
CA ILE A 410 -1.87 -14.87 6.92
C ILE A 410 -0.68 -14.76 7.86
N LYS A 411 0.55 -14.76 7.29
CA LYS A 411 1.78 -14.47 8.00
C LYS A 411 2.03 -12.97 7.91
N LYS A 412 2.06 -12.30 9.05
CA LYS A 412 2.38 -10.88 9.18
C LYS A 412 3.34 -10.72 10.38
N ASN A 413 4.44 -10.02 10.18
CA ASN A 413 5.39 -9.71 11.28
C ASN A 413 4.89 -8.55 12.09
#